data_9fd6168a2131393060f941809e4f8a22
#
_entry.id   9fd6168a2131393060f941809e4f8a22
#
_cell.length_a   1.000
_cell.length_b   1.000
_cell.length_c   1.000
_cell.angle_alpha   90.00
_cell.angle_beta   90.00
_cell.angle_gamma   90.00
#
_symmetry.space_group_name_H-M   'P 1'
#
loop_
_entity.id
_entity.type
_entity.pdbx_description
1 polymer ?
#
loop_
_entity_poly.entity_id
_entity_poly.type
_entity_poly.pdbx_seq_one_letter_code
_entity_poly.pdbx_strand_id
1 'polypeptide(L)'
;MTQDPLVSFAGVAKRFGAYTAVHRMDLDIWQGEFLAIMGSSGCGKTTTLRMLAGLEAPSEGVIRLSGKPINDLPSWRRDTPMVWQSLALFPFLSVIENVEFALKMRGVGRAERRRRAEQWLERMGIAEFAGRSIGQLSGGQRQRVALARSLVVEPQILLLDEPLSALDAALKVRMQSVLKQLQRETGITFVYVTHSQSEAFSMADRVVIMSRGRIEQIGTPQDIYRAPLTRFVADFLGSSNIFPGRIARDGQGRTVIATPIGDFALPAGADAESPGQAVSLTVLDTRMQIADHPPQGALNSVPARMVGEEFTGATATIYFETEAGQELRVQKPHQDLADLGLAIGRSFHLSWAPSDGHLVRE
;
A
#
# COMPACT_ATOMS: atom_id res chain seq x y z
N MET A 1 22.74 17.88 -0.21
CA MET A 1 22.63 17.74 1.25
C MET A 1 21.65 16.60 1.49
N THR A 2 22.09 15.46 1.96
CA THR A 2 21.21 14.36 2.37
C THR A 2 20.48 14.81 3.63
N GLN A 3 19.19 14.99 3.52
CA GLN A 3 18.34 15.35 4.65
C GLN A 3 18.32 14.15 5.61
N ASP A 4 18.55 14.35 6.92
CA ASP A 4 18.44 13.26 7.90
C ASP A 4 16.99 12.81 8.03
N PRO A 5 16.72 11.49 8.14
CA PRO A 5 15.37 10.99 8.29
C PRO A 5 14.76 11.41 9.65
N LEU A 6 13.44 11.69 9.65
CA LEU A 6 12.70 11.93 10.89
C LEU A 6 12.71 10.69 11.77
N VAL A 7 12.46 9.52 11.18
CA VAL A 7 12.52 8.23 11.87
C VAL A 7 13.49 7.32 11.12
N SER A 8 14.36 6.62 11.87
CA SER A 8 15.17 5.55 11.31
C SER A 8 15.04 4.27 12.13
N PHE A 9 14.77 3.17 11.45
CA PHE A 9 14.91 1.81 11.96
C PHE A 9 16.27 1.29 11.48
N ALA A 10 17.17 0.98 12.40
CA ALA A 10 18.50 0.48 12.09
C ALA A 10 18.65 -0.96 12.61
N GLY A 11 18.59 -1.93 11.70
CA GLY A 11 18.71 -3.36 12.01
C GLY A 11 17.63 -3.87 12.97
N VAL A 12 16.42 -3.30 12.92
CA VAL A 12 15.34 -3.59 13.88
C VAL A 12 14.70 -4.94 13.59
N ALA A 13 14.54 -5.75 14.64
CA ALA A 13 13.81 -7.02 14.58
C ALA A 13 12.89 -7.17 15.79
N LYS A 14 11.81 -7.97 15.62
CA LYS A 14 10.90 -8.33 16.70
C LYS A 14 10.61 -9.81 16.73
N ARG A 15 10.84 -10.43 17.89
CA ARG A 15 10.50 -11.84 18.16
C ARG A 15 9.54 -11.93 19.34
N PHE A 16 8.63 -12.90 19.25
CA PHE A 16 7.74 -13.31 20.32
C PHE A 16 8.02 -14.80 20.60
N GLY A 17 8.86 -15.09 21.59
CA GLY A 17 9.37 -16.43 21.81
C GLY A 17 10.11 -16.95 20.57
N ALA A 18 9.68 -18.08 20.03
CA ALA A 18 10.26 -18.69 18.82
C ALA A 18 9.77 -18.05 17.50
N TYR A 19 8.70 -17.23 17.55
CA TYR A 19 8.13 -16.62 16.36
C TYR A 19 8.78 -15.27 16.06
N THR A 20 9.28 -15.09 14.83
CA THR A 20 9.81 -13.81 14.35
C THR A 20 8.73 -13.06 13.60
N ALA A 21 8.18 -12.02 14.23
CA ALA A 21 7.13 -11.19 13.65
C ALA A 21 7.68 -10.15 12.67
N VAL A 22 8.88 -9.61 12.95
CA VAL A 22 9.61 -8.70 12.07
C VAL A 22 11.06 -9.15 12.04
N HIS A 23 11.55 -9.53 10.88
CA HIS A 23 12.96 -9.83 10.63
C HIS A 23 13.76 -8.54 10.59
N ARG A 24 15.08 -8.66 10.78
CA ARG A 24 15.99 -7.52 10.75
C ARG A 24 15.73 -6.66 9.50
N MET A 25 15.38 -5.40 9.75
CA MET A 25 15.08 -4.44 8.69
C MET A 25 15.68 -3.08 8.97
N ASP A 26 15.92 -2.34 7.89
CA ASP A 26 16.29 -0.94 7.87
C ASP A 26 15.18 -0.17 7.15
N LEU A 27 14.72 0.96 7.73
CA LEU A 27 13.68 1.79 7.15
C LEU A 27 13.86 3.24 7.60
N ASP A 28 13.96 4.14 6.64
CA ASP A 28 13.98 5.58 6.88
C ASP A 28 12.64 6.20 6.49
N ILE A 29 12.13 7.08 7.37
CA ILE A 29 10.90 7.85 7.18
C ILE A 29 11.28 9.33 7.19
N TRP A 30 10.90 10.04 6.12
CA TRP A 30 11.28 11.43 5.93
C TRP A 30 10.26 12.38 6.57
N GLN A 31 10.73 13.56 6.98
CA GLN A 31 9.83 14.56 7.54
C GLN A 31 8.81 15.03 6.50
N GLY A 32 7.54 15.09 6.90
CA GLY A 32 6.42 15.54 6.08
C GLY A 32 5.97 14.54 5.02
N GLU A 33 6.55 13.32 4.92
CA GLU A 33 6.06 12.32 3.98
C GLU A 33 4.80 11.61 4.49
N PHE A 34 4.02 11.11 3.55
CA PHE A 34 2.96 10.13 3.79
C PHE A 34 3.49 8.75 3.41
N LEU A 35 3.92 7.96 4.39
CA LEU A 35 4.41 6.60 4.19
C LEU A 35 3.29 5.59 4.42
N ALA A 36 2.98 4.75 3.44
CA ALA A 36 2.08 3.62 3.62
C ALA A 36 2.85 2.32 3.82
N ILE A 37 2.42 1.48 4.76
CA ILE A 37 2.95 0.12 4.97
C ILE A 37 1.85 -0.87 4.60
N MET A 38 2.08 -1.67 3.57
CA MET A 38 1.16 -2.66 3.03
C MET A 38 1.70 -4.08 3.17
N GLY A 39 0.81 -5.06 3.03
CA GLY A 39 1.14 -6.48 3.02
C GLY A 39 -0.01 -7.33 3.51
N SER A 40 0.12 -8.65 3.41
CA SER A 40 -0.86 -9.63 3.88
C SER A 40 -1.05 -9.57 5.41
N SER A 41 -2.15 -10.13 5.91
CA SER A 41 -2.38 -10.24 7.35
C SER A 41 -1.24 -11.01 8.03
N GLY A 42 -0.79 -10.53 9.18
CA GLY A 42 0.30 -11.17 9.94
C GLY A 42 1.72 -10.91 9.42
N CYS A 43 1.93 -10.10 8.36
CA CYS A 43 3.27 -9.84 7.83
C CYS A 43 4.13 -8.85 8.64
N GLY A 44 3.66 -8.34 9.79
CA GLY A 44 4.45 -7.49 10.69
C GLY A 44 4.14 -6.00 10.67
N LYS A 45 3.20 -5.49 9.85
CA LYS A 45 2.85 -4.06 9.72
C LYS A 45 2.50 -3.40 11.05
N THR A 46 1.46 -3.91 11.72
CA THR A 46 1.01 -3.40 13.03
C THR A 46 2.10 -3.53 14.10
N THR A 47 2.90 -4.60 14.05
CA THR A 47 4.05 -4.78 14.96
C THR A 47 5.09 -3.69 14.75
N THR A 48 5.43 -3.37 13.49
CA THR A 48 6.35 -2.28 13.14
C THR A 48 5.83 -0.94 13.65
N LEU A 49 4.54 -0.66 13.44
CA LEU A 49 3.89 0.56 13.93
C LEU A 49 3.91 0.63 15.46
N ARG A 50 3.61 -0.48 16.15
CA ARG A 50 3.62 -0.55 17.62
C ARG A 50 5.02 -0.38 18.21
N MET A 51 6.06 -0.87 17.54
CA MET A 51 7.44 -0.63 17.95
C MET A 51 7.77 0.86 17.88
N LEU A 52 7.34 1.59 16.86
CA LEU A 52 7.52 3.03 16.74
C LEU A 52 6.73 3.79 17.83
N ALA A 53 5.48 3.37 18.08
CA ALA A 53 4.63 3.95 19.12
C ALA A 53 5.11 3.68 20.56
N GLY A 54 6.07 2.75 20.76
CA GLY A 54 6.53 2.35 22.09
C GLY A 54 5.58 1.43 22.85
N LEU A 55 4.72 0.74 22.14
CA LEU A 55 3.80 -0.27 22.67
C LEU A 55 4.43 -1.66 22.65
N GLU A 56 5.44 -1.84 21.81
CA GLU A 56 6.28 -3.02 21.72
C GLU A 56 7.75 -2.59 21.71
N ALA A 57 8.59 -3.27 22.48
CA ALA A 57 10.02 -3.09 22.38
C ALA A 57 10.60 -3.93 21.25
N PRO A 58 11.52 -3.41 20.43
CA PRO A 58 12.25 -4.24 19.47
C PRO A 58 13.10 -5.27 20.22
N SER A 59 13.28 -6.44 19.61
CA SER A 59 14.19 -7.48 20.16
C SER A 59 15.64 -7.21 19.80
N GLU A 60 15.89 -6.52 18.69
CA GLU A 60 17.22 -6.14 18.19
C GLU A 60 17.11 -4.80 17.46
N GLY A 61 18.24 -4.13 17.30
CA GLY A 61 18.35 -2.88 16.54
C GLY A 61 17.89 -1.65 17.32
N VAL A 62 17.89 -0.51 16.63
CA VAL A 62 17.61 0.80 17.24
C VAL A 62 16.62 1.57 16.39
N ILE A 63 15.58 2.11 17.03
CA ILE A 63 14.65 3.07 16.42
C ILE A 63 15.06 4.47 16.90
N ARG A 64 15.22 5.41 15.97
CA ARG A 64 15.50 6.80 16.26
C ARG A 64 14.37 7.71 15.80
N LEU A 65 14.08 8.74 16.55
CA LEU A 65 13.20 9.84 16.18
C LEU A 65 14.01 11.14 16.27
N SER A 66 14.09 11.90 15.18
CA SER A 66 14.95 13.10 15.08
C SER A 66 16.38 12.84 15.54
N GLY A 67 16.97 11.73 15.07
CA GLY A 67 18.33 11.28 15.41
C GLY A 67 18.49 10.66 16.81
N LYS A 68 17.53 10.80 17.72
CA LYS A 68 17.61 10.30 19.11
C LYS A 68 17.02 8.89 19.24
N PRO A 69 17.71 7.95 19.89
CA PRO A 69 17.15 6.61 20.13
C PRO A 69 15.94 6.70 21.07
N ILE A 70 14.88 5.94 20.72
CA ILE A 70 13.61 5.95 21.47
C ILE A 70 13.23 4.57 22.03
N ASN A 71 14.09 3.55 21.92
CA ASN A 71 13.79 2.19 22.38
C ASN A 71 13.34 2.15 23.85
N ASP A 72 14.07 2.85 24.72
CA ASP A 72 13.85 2.86 26.17
C ASP A 72 12.83 3.91 26.63
N LEU A 73 12.32 4.73 25.69
CA LEU A 73 11.29 5.70 26.03
C LEU A 73 9.92 5.02 26.09
N PRO A 74 9.17 5.15 27.19
CA PRO A 74 7.81 4.64 27.27
C PRO A 74 6.90 5.41 26.30
N SER A 75 5.80 4.77 25.85
CA SER A 75 4.89 5.30 24.83
C SER A 75 4.38 6.72 25.10
N TRP A 76 4.08 7.05 26.37
CA TRP A 76 3.58 8.38 26.77
C TRP A 76 4.62 9.51 26.73
N ARG A 77 5.91 9.19 26.58
CA ARG A 77 7.01 10.15 26.39
C ARG A 77 7.45 10.27 24.93
N ARG A 78 6.90 9.43 24.06
CA ARG A 78 7.15 9.52 22.62
C ARG A 78 6.15 10.48 21.98
N ASP A 79 6.63 11.34 21.12
CA ASP A 79 5.74 12.23 20.34
C ASP A 79 5.26 11.52 19.05
N THR A 80 4.69 10.34 19.23
CA THR A 80 4.22 9.43 18.17
C THR A 80 2.79 8.95 18.44
N PRO A 81 1.80 9.88 18.48
CA PRO A 81 0.40 9.49 18.71
C PRO A 81 -0.07 8.51 17.65
N MET A 82 -0.96 7.60 18.06
CA MET A 82 -1.48 6.53 17.23
C MET A 82 -3.00 6.54 17.20
N VAL A 83 -3.56 6.47 15.99
CA VAL A 83 -4.97 6.17 15.77
C VAL A 83 -5.12 4.67 15.52
N TRP A 84 -5.85 4.02 16.39
CA TRP A 84 -6.09 2.59 16.35
C TRP A 84 -7.21 2.23 15.35
N GLN A 85 -7.22 1.02 14.86
CA GLN A 85 -8.31 0.48 14.06
C GLN A 85 -9.67 0.60 14.77
N SER A 86 -9.70 0.38 16.10
CA SER A 86 -10.91 0.55 16.94
C SER A 86 -11.19 2.01 17.31
N LEU A 87 -10.35 2.97 16.86
CA LEU A 87 -10.35 4.40 17.23
C LEU A 87 -10.05 4.68 18.71
N ALA A 88 -10.27 3.72 19.60
CA ALA A 88 -10.03 3.78 21.04
C ALA A 88 -10.52 5.09 21.70
N LEU A 89 -11.70 5.60 21.29
CA LEU A 89 -12.31 6.78 21.90
C LEU A 89 -12.83 6.46 23.30
N PHE A 90 -12.74 7.43 24.21
CA PHE A 90 -13.24 7.30 25.57
C PHE A 90 -14.77 7.42 25.57
N PRO A 91 -15.53 6.35 25.84
CA PRO A 91 -16.99 6.34 25.68
C PRO A 91 -17.71 7.22 26.69
N PHE A 92 -17.07 7.48 27.86
CA PHE A 92 -17.64 8.30 28.94
C PHE A 92 -17.33 9.80 28.82
N LEU A 93 -16.53 10.19 27.84
CA LEU A 93 -16.20 11.58 27.54
C LEU A 93 -16.99 12.06 26.33
N SER A 94 -17.36 13.33 26.35
CA SER A 94 -17.90 14.02 25.17
C SER A 94 -16.86 14.13 24.06
N VAL A 95 -17.28 14.53 22.85
CA VAL A 95 -16.39 14.74 21.71
C VAL A 95 -15.24 15.68 22.06
N ILE A 96 -15.55 16.85 22.60
CA ILE A 96 -14.50 17.83 22.93
C ILE A 96 -13.59 17.37 24.07
N GLU A 97 -14.12 16.68 25.07
CA GLU A 97 -13.32 16.12 26.15
C GLU A 97 -12.37 15.02 25.66
N ASN A 98 -12.77 14.21 24.67
CA ASN A 98 -11.89 13.27 24.00
C ASN A 98 -10.69 14.00 23.36
N VAL A 99 -10.94 15.12 22.65
CA VAL A 99 -9.88 15.90 22.01
C VAL A 99 -8.98 16.60 23.05
N GLU A 100 -9.59 17.19 24.09
CA GLU A 100 -8.85 17.84 25.18
C GLU A 100 -7.96 16.89 26.00
N PHE A 101 -8.27 15.59 26.01
CA PHE A 101 -7.68 14.63 26.95
C PHE A 101 -6.15 14.60 26.91
N ALA A 102 -5.56 14.54 25.73
CA ALA A 102 -4.10 14.52 25.61
C ALA A 102 -3.43 15.80 26.13
N LEU A 103 -4.03 16.96 25.86
CA LEU A 103 -3.54 18.24 26.38
C LEU A 103 -3.69 18.35 27.90
N LYS A 104 -4.80 17.80 28.45
CA LYS A 104 -5.02 17.72 29.90
C LYS A 104 -3.92 16.89 30.58
N MET A 105 -3.55 15.75 29.99
CA MET A 105 -2.48 14.90 30.55
C MET A 105 -1.09 15.55 30.45
N ARG A 106 -0.88 16.46 29.50
CA ARG A 106 0.33 17.29 29.37
C ARG A 106 0.31 18.55 30.27
N GLY A 107 -0.70 18.73 31.12
CA GLY A 107 -0.79 19.86 32.05
C GLY A 107 -1.22 21.20 31.40
N VAL A 108 -1.74 21.20 30.18
CA VAL A 108 -2.21 22.43 29.53
C VAL A 108 -3.46 22.99 30.22
N GLY A 109 -3.45 24.29 30.51
CA GLY A 109 -4.54 24.99 31.21
C GLY A 109 -5.88 24.86 30.49
N ARG A 110 -7.01 24.91 31.25
CA ARG A 110 -8.36 24.62 30.73
C ARG A 110 -8.78 25.50 29.55
N ALA A 111 -8.53 26.81 29.61
CA ALA A 111 -8.91 27.73 28.55
C ALA A 111 -8.17 27.42 27.22
N GLU A 112 -6.86 27.18 27.31
CA GLU A 112 -6.02 26.92 26.15
C GLU A 112 -6.31 25.56 25.51
N ARG A 113 -6.48 24.48 26.32
CA ARG A 113 -6.81 23.17 25.75
C ARG A 113 -8.18 23.18 25.09
N ARG A 114 -9.17 23.94 25.67
CA ARG A 114 -10.49 24.09 25.08
C ARG A 114 -10.41 24.79 23.72
N ARG A 115 -9.70 25.91 23.66
CA ARG A 115 -9.47 26.67 22.43
C ARG A 115 -8.84 25.82 21.33
N ARG A 116 -7.79 25.07 21.64
CA ARG A 116 -7.14 24.16 20.67
C ARG A 116 -8.07 23.03 20.23
N ALA A 117 -8.80 22.44 21.15
CA ALA A 117 -9.76 21.37 20.81
C ALA A 117 -10.85 21.87 19.89
N GLU A 118 -11.43 23.05 20.12
CA GLU A 118 -12.43 23.68 19.25
C GLU A 118 -11.89 23.94 17.86
N GLN A 119 -10.67 24.49 17.74
CA GLN A 119 -10.00 24.71 16.46
C GLN A 119 -9.81 23.39 15.67
N TRP A 120 -9.42 22.30 16.33
CA TRP A 120 -9.28 21.00 15.66
C TRP A 120 -10.63 20.40 15.27
N LEU A 121 -11.69 20.59 16.08
CA LEU A 121 -13.04 20.16 15.71
C LEU A 121 -13.58 20.94 14.51
N GLU A 122 -13.28 22.24 14.41
CA GLU A 122 -13.61 23.04 13.21
C GLU A 122 -12.87 22.54 11.97
N ARG A 123 -11.56 22.35 12.05
CA ARG A 123 -10.76 21.78 10.93
C ARG A 123 -11.28 20.43 10.46
N MET A 124 -11.80 19.60 11.38
CA MET A 124 -12.41 18.31 11.07
C MET A 124 -13.86 18.41 10.57
N GLY A 125 -14.48 19.60 10.60
CA GLY A 125 -15.87 19.80 10.21
C GLY A 125 -16.85 19.07 11.12
N ILE A 126 -16.58 19.04 12.43
CA ILE A 126 -17.39 18.35 13.45
C ILE A 126 -17.59 19.21 14.73
N ALA A 127 -17.37 20.52 14.67
CA ALA A 127 -17.52 21.42 15.80
C ALA A 127 -18.94 21.41 16.42
N GLU A 128 -19.96 21.25 15.60
CA GLU A 128 -21.37 21.16 16.03
C GLU A 128 -21.65 19.97 16.96
N PHE A 129 -20.80 18.94 16.93
CA PHE A 129 -20.94 17.75 17.77
C PHE A 129 -20.12 17.81 19.07
N ALA A 130 -19.45 18.92 19.37
CA ALA A 130 -18.50 19.04 20.49
C ALA A 130 -19.04 18.55 21.84
N GLY A 131 -20.29 18.82 22.16
CA GLY A 131 -20.96 18.41 23.41
C GLY A 131 -21.59 17.01 23.37
N ARG A 132 -21.61 16.32 22.23
CA ARG A 132 -22.26 15.00 22.12
C ARG A 132 -21.41 13.90 22.73
N SER A 133 -22.07 12.82 23.12
CA SER A 133 -21.39 11.56 23.49
C SER A 133 -20.93 10.82 22.22
N ILE A 134 -19.85 10.04 22.35
CA ILE A 134 -19.27 9.28 21.24
C ILE A 134 -20.26 8.29 20.61
N GLY A 135 -21.17 7.72 21.41
CA GLY A 135 -22.18 6.78 20.95
C GLY A 135 -23.21 7.39 19.98
N GLN A 136 -23.38 8.71 19.98
CA GLN A 136 -24.31 9.44 19.11
C GLN A 136 -23.73 9.78 17.73
N LEU A 137 -22.48 9.42 17.47
CA LEU A 137 -21.75 9.76 16.25
C LEU A 137 -21.79 8.63 15.23
N SER A 138 -21.80 8.98 13.93
CA SER A 138 -21.51 8.03 12.85
C SER A 138 -20.05 7.53 12.88
N GLY A 139 -19.75 6.45 12.15
CA GLY A 139 -18.40 5.92 12.05
C GLY A 139 -17.37 6.97 11.59
N GLY A 140 -17.69 7.71 10.54
CA GLY A 140 -16.81 8.77 10.02
C GLY A 140 -16.65 9.96 10.97
N GLN A 141 -17.71 10.34 11.73
CA GLN A 141 -17.61 11.37 12.76
C GLN A 141 -16.68 10.91 13.89
N ARG A 142 -16.83 9.67 14.38
CA ARG A 142 -15.93 9.09 15.39
C ARG A 142 -14.48 9.08 14.92
N GLN A 143 -14.24 8.77 13.67
CA GLN A 143 -12.89 8.80 13.11
C GLN A 143 -12.29 10.21 13.11
N ARG A 144 -13.05 11.23 12.70
CA ARG A 144 -12.59 12.62 12.76
C ARG A 144 -12.29 13.07 14.19
N VAL A 145 -13.04 12.60 15.18
CA VAL A 145 -12.74 12.84 16.61
C VAL A 145 -11.41 12.19 17.00
N ALA A 146 -11.16 10.94 16.58
CA ALA A 146 -9.88 10.24 16.87
C ALA A 146 -8.68 10.94 16.24
N LEU A 147 -8.82 11.43 15.00
CA LEU A 147 -7.81 12.25 14.33
C LEU A 147 -7.58 13.57 15.08
N ALA A 148 -8.64 14.33 15.40
CA ALA A 148 -8.53 15.57 16.15
C ALA A 148 -7.82 15.36 17.49
N ARG A 149 -8.16 14.29 18.23
CA ARG A 149 -7.53 13.92 19.50
C ARG A 149 -6.03 13.67 19.35
N SER A 150 -5.61 13.03 18.27
CA SER A 150 -4.21 12.71 18.03
C SER A 150 -3.42 13.92 17.50
N LEU A 151 -4.07 14.82 16.76
CA LEU A 151 -3.43 15.99 16.13
C LEU A 151 -3.42 17.23 17.02
N VAL A 152 -4.27 17.33 18.05
CA VAL A 152 -4.36 18.50 18.95
C VAL A 152 -3.07 18.80 19.71
N VAL A 153 -2.19 17.81 19.84
CA VAL A 153 -0.87 17.94 20.48
C VAL A 153 0.23 18.40 19.50
N GLU A 154 -0.14 18.60 18.21
CA GLU A 154 0.75 19.03 17.12
C GLU A 154 2.02 18.18 17.01
N PRO A 155 1.88 16.85 16.80
CA PRO A 155 3.01 15.94 16.76
C PRO A 155 3.82 16.09 15.48
N GLN A 156 5.09 15.64 15.45
CA GLN A 156 5.90 15.57 14.24
C GLN A 156 5.47 14.41 13.33
N ILE A 157 4.89 13.36 13.90
CA ILE A 157 4.47 12.15 13.20
C ILE A 157 3.15 11.63 13.76
N LEU A 158 2.27 11.16 12.87
CA LEU A 158 1.01 10.51 13.20
C LEU A 158 1.01 9.07 12.69
N LEU A 159 0.71 8.13 13.58
CA LEU A 159 0.64 6.71 13.28
C LEU A 159 -0.83 6.29 13.10
N LEU A 160 -1.13 5.56 12.04
CA LEU A 160 -2.49 5.18 11.65
C LEU A 160 -2.54 3.67 11.36
N ASP A 161 -3.24 2.90 12.21
CA ASP A 161 -3.37 1.44 12.07
C ASP A 161 -4.75 1.09 11.49
N GLU A 162 -4.82 0.84 10.18
CA GLU A 162 -6.04 0.53 9.42
C GLU A 162 -7.24 1.45 9.74
N PRO A 163 -7.06 2.77 9.79
CA PRO A 163 -8.07 3.67 10.33
C PRO A 163 -9.37 3.70 9.52
N LEU A 164 -9.33 3.35 8.23
CA LEU A 164 -10.50 3.41 7.33
C LEU A 164 -11.22 2.06 7.18
N SER A 165 -10.75 0.98 7.82
CA SER A 165 -11.25 -0.38 7.58
C SER A 165 -12.75 -0.57 7.85
N ALA A 166 -13.30 0.16 8.82
CA ALA A 166 -14.71 0.04 9.25
C ALA A 166 -15.68 0.97 8.50
N LEU A 167 -15.22 1.72 7.48
CA LEU A 167 -16.03 2.68 6.73
C LEU A 167 -16.56 2.09 5.42
N ASP A 168 -17.70 2.59 4.96
CA ASP A 168 -18.20 2.32 3.61
C ASP A 168 -17.33 2.97 2.52
N ALA A 169 -17.47 2.51 1.27
CA ALA A 169 -16.61 2.93 0.16
C ALA A 169 -16.65 4.46 -0.11
N ALA A 170 -17.82 5.07 -0.06
CA ALA A 170 -17.95 6.51 -0.32
C ALA A 170 -17.29 7.35 0.78
N LEU A 171 -17.46 6.94 2.03
CA LEU A 171 -16.84 7.59 3.18
C LEU A 171 -15.33 7.39 3.21
N LYS A 172 -14.83 6.20 2.80
CA LYS A 172 -13.39 5.96 2.62
C LYS A 172 -12.74 6.98 1.69
N VAL A 173 -13.30 7.18 0.49
CA VAL A 173 -12.77 8.13 -0.50
C VAL A 173 -12.72 9.56 0.07
N ARG A 174 -13.78 9.98 0.77
CA ARG A 174 -13.80 11.30 1.42
C ARG A 174 -12.75 11.43 2.51
N MET A 175 -12.57 10.39 3.32
CA MET A 175 -11.58 10.39 4.40
C MET A 175 -10.14 10.35 3.90
N GLN A 176 -9.86 9.66 2.78
CA GLN A 176 -8.56 9.70 2.12
C GLN A 176 -8.20 11.13 1.71
N SER A 177 -9.15 11.86 1.09
CA SER A 177 -8.94 13.27 0.72
C SER A 177 -8.67 14.15 1.95
N VAL A 178 -9.42 13.95 3.05
CA VAL A 178 -9.20 14.66 4.33
C VAL A 178 -7.80 14.39 4.88
N LEU A 179 -7.37 13.12 4.94
CA LEU A 179 -6.04 12.75 5.45
C LEU A 179 -4.91 13.36 4.61
N LYS A 180 -5.02 13.30 3.27
CA LYS A 180 -4.01 13.88 2.39
C LYS A 180 -3.97 15.41 2.48
N GLN A 181 -5.12 16.07 2.60
CA GLN A 181 -5.20 17.50 2.82
C GLN A 181 -4.55 17.90 4.14
N LEU A 182 -4.89 17.22 5.25
CA LEU A 182 -4.31 17.45 6.57
C LEU A 182 -2.79 17.32 6.57
N GLN A 183 -2.26 16.26 5.96
CA GLN A 183 -0.82 16.04 5.85
C GLN A 183 -0.14 17.22 5.13
N ARG A 184 -0.71 17.69 4.01
CA ARG A 184 -0.17 18.82 3.25
C ARG A 184 -0.24 20.16 4.03
N GLU A 185 -1.37 20.42 4.70
CA GLU A 185 -1.57 21.66 5.44
C GLU A 185 -0.73 21.75 6.71
N THR A 186 -0.52 20.63 7.39
CA THR A 186 0.20 20.59 8.66
C THR A 186 1.68 20.28 8.54
N GLY A 187 2.11 19.66 7.44
CA GLY A 187 3.48 19.17 7.25
C GLY A 187 3.85 18.01 8.21
N ILE A 188 2.86 17.43 8.90
CA ILE A 188 3.06 16.28 9.79
C ILE A 188 3.37 15.03 8.96
N THR A 189 4.31 14.23 9.41
CA THR A 189 4.62 12.94 8.79
C THR A 189 3.54 11.92 9.13
N PHE A 190 3.04 11.19 8.14
CA PHE A 190 2.04 10.13 8.36
C PHE A 190 2.63 8.76 8.09
N VAL A 191 2.45 7.82 9.03
CA VAL A 191 2.73 6.39 8.81
C VAL A 191 1.40 5.65 8.86
N TYR A 192 1.02 5.11 7.73
CA TYR A 192 -0.31 4.56 7.47
C TYR A 192 -0.24 3.06 7.18
N VAL A 193 -0.77 2.24 8.05
CA VAL A 193 -0.88 0.79 7.82
C VAL A 193 -2.22 0.48 7.16
N THR A 194 -2.21 -0.27 6.08
CA THR A 194 -3.41 -0.74 5.40
C THR A 194 -3.16 -2.07 4.67
N HIS A 195 -4.22 -2.79 4.37
CA HIS A 195 -4.23 -3.90 3.41
C HIS A 195 -4.84 -3.48 2.06
N SER A 196 -5.34 -2.25 1.94
CA SER A 196 -5.96 -1.71 0.72
C SER A 196 -4.94 -1.01 -0.16
N GLN A 197 -4.71 -1.57 -1.35
CA GLN A 197 -3.85 -0.97 -2.37
C GLN A 197 -4.35 0.41 -2.80
N SER A 198 -5.67 0.55 -3.01
CA SER A 198 -6.26 1.83 -3.43
C SER A 198 -6.04 2.94 -2.40
N GLU A 199 -6.10 2.63 -1.11
CA GLU A 199 -5.80 3.59 -0.04
C GLU A 199 -4.34 4.04 -0.09
N ALA A 200 -3.40 3.08 -0.11
CA ALA A 200 -1.99 3.39 -0.14
C ALA A 200 -1.60 4.18 -1.39
N PHE A 201 -2.04 3.74 -2.57
CA PHE A 201 -1.66 4.35 -3.84
C PHE A 201 -2.26 5.75 -4.06
N SER A 202 -3.44 6.01 -3.47
CA SER A 202 -4.06 7.34 -3.57
C SER A 202 -3.44 8.39 -2.64
N MET A 203 -2.87 7.97 -1.52
CA MET A 203 -2.42 8.90 -0.48
C MET A 203 -0.91 8.97 -0.30
N ALA A 204 -0.20 7.84 -0.45
CA ALA A 204 1.20 7.77 -0.05
C ALA A 204 2.15 8.43 -1.05
N ASP A 205 3.20 9.04 -0.51
CA ASP A 205 4.36 9.49 -1.28
C ASP A 205 5.33 8.31 -1.50
N ARG A 206 5.44 7.41 -0.51
CA ARG A 206 6.16 6.14 -0.59
C ARG A 206 5.35 5.01 0.05
N VAL A 207 5.52 3.82 -0.50
CA VAL A 207 4.89 2.59 -0.01
C VAL A 207 5.97 1.59 0.36
N VAL A 208 5.79 0.92 1.49
CA VAL A 208 6.56 -0.23 1.95
C VAL A 208 5.69 -1.46 1.80
N ILE A 209 6.09 -2.43 0.98
CA ILE A 209 5.42 -3.73 0.89
C ILE A 209 6.15 -4.70 1.80
N MET A 210 5.40 -5.34 2.70
CA MET A 210 5.92 -6.33 3.64
C MET A 210 5.33 -7.71 3.40
N SER A 211 6.18 -8.73 3.54
CA SER A 211 5.79 -10.13 3.53
C SER A 211 6.57 -10.90 4.58
N ARG A 212 5.91 -11.79 5.32
CA ARG A 212 6.54 -12.70 6.29
C ARG A 212 7.58 -12.01 7.20
N GLY A 213 7.24 -10.80 7.67
CA GLY A 213 8.11 -10.02 8.54
C GLY A 213 9.29 -9.33 7.86
N ARG A 214 9.34 -9.29 6.52
CA ARG A 214 10.40 -8.66 5.73
C ARG A 214 9.85 -7.56 4.86
N ILE A 215 10.68 -6.57 4.55
CA ILE A 215 10.38 -5.59 3.51
C ILE A 215 10.75 -6.23 2.17
N GLU A 216 9.77 -6.32 1.26
CA GLU A 216 9.95 -6.82 -0.10
C GLU A 216 10.33 -5.71 -1.07
N GLN A 217 9.69 -4.53 -0.94
CA GLN A 217 9.98 -3.39 -1.78
C GLN A 217 9.59 -2.09 -1.07
N ILE A 218 10.37 -1.04 -1.34
CA ILE A 218 10.04 0.35 -0.98
C ILE A 218 10.15 1.19 -2.25
N GLY A 219 9.16 2.03 -2.52
CA GLY A 219 9.17 2.92 -3.68
C GLY A 219 7.95 3.84 -3.71
N THR A 220 7.85 4.67 -4.75
CA THR A 220 6.61 5.38 -5.02
C THR A 220 5.52 4.40 -5.45
N PRO A 221 4.22 4.72 -5.27
CA PRO A 221 3.14 3.88 -5.79
C PRO A 221 3.30 3.52 -7.28
N GLN A 222 3.78 4.46 -8.08
CA GLN A 222 3.97 4.27 -9.52
C GLN A 222 5.11 3.31 -9.84
N ASP A 223 6.25 3.42 -9.12
CA ASP A 223 7.39 2.53 -9.31
C ASP A 223 7.04 1.09 -8.94
N ILE A 224 6.38 0.91 -7.78
CA ILE A 224 5.97 -0.41 -7.29
C ILE A 224 4.98 -1.07 -8.26
N TYR A 225 4.03 -0.29 -8.81
CA TYR A 225 3.04 -0.79 -9.77
C TYR A 225 3.66 -1.18 -11.11
N ARG A 226 4.62 -0.38 -11.63
CA ARG A 226 5.23 -0.58 -12.95
C ARG A 226 6.39 -1.56 -12.94
N ALA A 227 7.14 -1.59 -11.84
CA ALA A 227 8.38 -2.35 -11.72
C ALA A 227 8.44 -3.09 -10.36
N PRO A 228 7.60 -4.11 -10.16
CA PRO A 228 7.68 -4.96 -8.97
C PRO A 228 9.05 -5.66 -8.95
N LEU A 229 9.73 -5.65 -7.78
CA LEU A 229 11.07 -6.24 -7.65
C LEU A 229 11.05 -7.76 -7.49
N THR A 230 9.96 -8.32 -6.94
CA THR A 230 9.82 -9.75 -6.71
C THR A 230 8.49 -10.26 -7.26
N ARG A 231 8.43 -11.55 -7.53
CA ARG A 231 7.18 -12.22 -7.90
C ARG A 231 6.10 -11.99 -6.84
N PHE A 232 6.47 -12.02 -5.54
CA PHE A 232 5.53 -11.75 -4.47
C PHE A 232 4.86 -10.38 -4.62
N VAL A 233 5.63 -9.32 -4.93
CA VAL A 233 5.09 -7.97 -5.11
C VAL A 233 4.12 -7.92 -6.29
N ALA A 234 4.48 -8.54 -7.43
CA ALA A 234 3.62 -8.62 -8.61
C ALA A 234 2.29 -9.36 -8.31
N ASP A 235 2.37 -10.51 -7.63
CA ASP A 235 1.20 -11.29 -7.20
C ASP A 235 0.34 -10.51 -6.20
N PHE A 236 0.97 -9.86 -5.22
CA PHE A 236 0.28 -9.11 -4.17
C PHE A 236 -0.52 -7.92 -4.73
N LEU A 237 0.04 -7.22 -5.72
CA LEU A 237 -0.66 -6.13 -6.42
C LEU A 237 -1.81 -6.65 -7.26
N GLY A 238 -1.69 -7.87 -7.74
CA GLY A 238 -2.75 -8.54 -8.45
C GLY A 238 -3.13 -7.93 -9.81
N SER A 239 -2.36 -7.01 -10.36
CA SER A 239 -2.63 -6.32 -11.65
C SER A 239 -1.75 -6.79 -12.80
N SER A 240 -0.98 -7.88 -12.63
CA SER A 240 -0.07 -8.41 -13.63
C SER A 240 -0.40 -9.85 -14.01
N ASN A 241 -0.22 -10.17 -15.28
CA ASN A 241 -0.07 -11.53 -15.75
C ASN A 241 1.39 -11.94 -15.52
N ILE A 242 1.63 -13.12 -14.96
CA ILE A 242 2.95 -13.62 -14.61
C ILE A 242 3.26 -14.85 -15.43
N PHE A 243 4.36 -14.81 -16.16
CA PHE A 243 4.85 -15.88 -17.01
C PHE A 243 6.16 -16.43 -16.43
N PRO A 244 6.11 -17.48 -15.60
CA PRO A 244 7.32 -18.12 -15.08
C PRO A 244 8.07 -18.84 -16.19
N GLY A 245 9.40 -18.74 -16.21
CA GLY A 245 10.21 -19.32 -17.24
C GLY A 245 11.72 -19.28 -16.95
N ARG A 246 12.49 -19.49 -18.00
CA ARG A 246 13.96 -19.41 -17.95
C ARG A 246 14.47 -18.56 -19.08
N ILE A 247 15.54 -17.82 -18.80
CA ILE A 247 16.25 -17.08 -19.84
C ILE A 247 16.82 -18.07 -20.86
N ALA A 248 16.56 -17.84 -22.14
CA ALA A 248 17.02 -18.64 -23.26
C ALA A 248 17.49 -17.75 -24.42
N ARG A 249 18.00 -18.38 -25.47
CA ARG A 249 18.29 -17.73 -26.77
C ARG A 249 17.38 -18.33 -27.82
N ASP A 250 16.73 -17.48 -28.62
CA ASP A 250 15.96 -17.95 -29.76
C ASP A 250 16.87 -18.38 -30.93
N GLY A 251 16.27 -18.90 -32.00
CA GLY A 251 16.98 -19.32 -33.21
C GLY A 251 17.75 -18.21 -33.94
N GLN A 252 17.54 -16.94 -33.57
CA GLN A 252 18.24 -15.76 -34.08
C GLN A 252 19.27 -15.19 -33.07
N GLY A 253 19.48 -15.88 -31.94
CA GLY A 253 20.40 -15.46 -30.87
C GLY A 253 19.89 -14.35 -29.97
N ARG A 254 18.62 -13.93 -30.08
CA ARG A 254 18.02 -12.92 -29.21
C ARG A 254 17.66 -13.52 -27.86
N THR A 255 17.79 -12.73 -26.79
CA THR A 255 17.39 -13.14 -25.44
C THR A 255 15.86 -13.19 -25.34
N VAL A 256 15.35 -14.33 -24.90
CA VAL A 256 13.91 -14.59 -24.69
C VAL A 256 13.70 -15.23 -23.32
N ILE A 257 12.48 -15.21 -22.82
CA ILE A 257 12.07 -16.09 -21.75
C ILE A 257 11.33 -17.29 -22.34
N ALA A 258 11.84 -18.48 -22.11
CA ALA A 258 11.19 -19.74 -22.45
C ALA A 258 10.20 -20.12 -21.35
N THR A 259 8.92 -20.19 -21.68
CA THR A 259 7.83 -20.52 -20.77
C THR A 259 7.05 -21.74 -21.25
N PRO A 260 6.21 -22.39 -20.42
CA PRO A 260 5.38 -23.52 -20.85
C PRO A 260 4.37 -23.19 -21.97
N ILE A 261 4.08 -21.92 -22.20
CA ILE A 261 3.08 -21.46 -23.19
C ILE A 261 3.71 -20.75 -24.40
N GLY A 262 5.04 -20.72 -24.48
CA GLY A 262 5.79 -20.13 -25.59
C GLY A 262 6.99 -19.31 -25.15
N ASP A 263 7.77 -18.92 -26.15
CA ASP A 263 8.95 -18.06 -25.95
C ASP A 263 8.55 -16.60 -26.18
N PHE A 264 8.88 -15.73 -25.22
CA PHE A 264 8.54 -14.31 -25.30
C PHE A 264 9.79 -13.45 -25.37
N ALA A 265 9.77 -12.47 -26.25
CA ALA A 265 10.79 -11.43 -26.34
C ALA A 265 10.78 -10.58 -25.07
N LEU A 266 11.96 -10.23 -24.60
CA LEU A 266 12.17 -9.48 -23.37
C LEU A 266 12.30 -7.97 -23.64
N PRO A 267 12.07 -7.11 -22.64
CA PRO A 267 12.33 -5.68 -22.76
C PRO A 267 13.83 -5.41 -22.99
N ALA A 268 14.13 -4.24 -23.56
CA ALA A 268 15.51 -3.81 -23.76
C ALA A 268 16.28 -3.77 -22.43
N GLY A 269 17.54 -4.23 -22.43
CA GLY A 269 18.37 -4.32 -21.22
C GLY A 269 18.33 -5.68 -20.50
N ALA A 270 17.42 -6.57 -20.87
CA ALA A 270 17.38 -7.93 -20.32
C ALA A 270 18.53 -8.85 -20.80
N ASP A 271 19.34 -8.38 -21.73
CA ASP A 271 20.51 -9.13 -22.27
C ASP A 271 21.59 -9.42 -21.23
N ALA A 272 21.57 -8.74 -20.08
CA ALA A 272 22.49 -8.96 -18.97
C ALA A 272 22.16 -10.23 -18.14
N GLU A 273 20.96 -10.81 -18.31
CA GLU A 273 20.56 -12.02 -17.59
C GLU A 273 21.21 -13.27 -18.18
N SER A 274 21.58 -14.21 -17.30
CA SER A 274 22.30 -15.42 -17.70
C SER A 274 21.37 -16.49 -18.27
N PRO A 275 21.69 -17.13 -19.39
CA PRO A 275 20.92 -18.26 -19.90
C PRO A 275 20.72 -19.36 -18.84
N GLY A 276 19.51 -19.91 -18.77
CA GLY A 276 19.11 -20.93 -17.79
C GLY A 276 18.63 -20.39 -16.45
N GLN A 277 18.79 -19.09 -16.18
CA GLN A 277 18.29 -18.45 -14.96
C GLN A 277 16.77 -18.52 -14.90
N ALA A 278 16.24 -18.95 -13.76
CA ALA A 278 14.79 -18.92 -13.48
C ALA A 278 14.37 -17.48 -13.18
N VAL A 279 13.37 -17.00 -13.92
CA VAL A 279 12.79 -15.65 -13.81
C VAL A 279 11.30 -15.71 -14.12
N SER A 280 10.57 -14.66 -13.77
CA SER A 280 9.20 -14.48 -14.25
C SER A 280 9.10 -13.19 -15.05
N LEU A 281 8.43 -13.23 -16.21
CA LEU A 281 8.03 -12.04 -16.94
C LEU A 281 6.67 -11.60 -16.45
N THR A 282 6.54 -10.35 -16.01
CA THR A 282 5.26 -9.76 -15.61
C THR A 282 4.79 -8.78 -16.69
N VAL A 283 3.50 -8.80 -16.98
CA VAL A 283 2.85 -7.88 -17.93
C VAL A 283 1.58 -7.37 -17.28
N LEU A 284 1.43 -6.06 -17.16
CA LEU A 284 0.22 -5.45 -16.61
C LEU A 284 -1.01 -5.85 -17.46
N ASP A 285 -2.11 -6.20 -16.81
CA ASP A 285 -3.37 -6.57 -17.45
C ASP A 285 -3.92 -5.45 -18.35
N THR A 286 -3.67 -4.18 -18.01
CA THR A 286 -4.02 -3.02 -18.83
C THR A 286 -3.18 -2.86 -20.10
N ARG A 287 -1.99 -3.50 -20.15
CA ARG A 287 -1.07 -3.44 -21.30
C ARG A 287 -1.33 -4.50 -22.34
N MET A 288 -2.01 -5.59 -21.98
CA MET A 288 -2.37 -6.64 -22.92
C MET A 288 -3.47 -6.19 -23.86
N GLN A 289 -3.42 -6.66 -25.10
CA GLN A 289 -4.42 -6.44 -26.14
C GLN A 289 -5.14 -7.75 -26.45
N ILE A 290 -6.40 -7.65 -26.88
CA ILE A 290 -7.24 -8.78 -27.31
C ILE A 290 -7.49 -8.64 -28.81
N ALA A 291 -7.28 -9.69 -29.59
CA ALA A 291 -7.56 -9.72 -31.02
C ALA A 291 -8.03 -11.11 -31.46
N ASP A 292 -8.77 -11.18 -32.57
CA ASP A 292 -9.22 -12.45 -33.17
C ASP A 292 -8.08 -13.20 -33.87
N HIS A 293 -7.03 -12.49 -34.28
CA HIS A 293 -5.92 -13.04 -35.05
C HIS A 293 -4.58 -12.70 -34.37
N PRO A 294 -3.53 -13.51 -34.63
CA PRO A 294 -2.19 -13.21 -34.19
C PRO A 294 -1.77 -11.81 -34.65
N PRO A 295 -1.09 -11.00 -33.81
CA PRO A 295 -0.65 -9.68 -34.19
C PRO A 295 0.39 -9.74 -35.30
N GLN A 296 0.40 -8.73 -36.18
CA GLN A 296 1.48 -8.55 -37.14
C GLN A 296 2.65 -7.82 -36.47
N GLY A 297 3.88 -8.25 -36.74
CA GLY A 297 5.09 -7.60 -36.24
C GLY A 297 5.72 -8.25 -35.00
N ALA A 298 6.58 -7.50 -34.31
CA ALA A 298 7.41 -7.98 -33.20
C ALA A 298 6.70 -7.90 -31.82
N LEU A 299 5.44 -8.33 -31.75
CA LEU A 299 4.70 -8.41 -30.49
C LEU A 299 4.77 -9.82 -29.92
N ASN A 300 4.83 -9.93 -28.61
CA ASN A 300 4.55 -11.18 -27.90
C ASN A 300 3.07 -11.52 -28.04
N SER A 301 2.74 -12.78 -28.22
CA SER A 301 1.35 -13.21 -28.35
C SER A 301 1.14 -14.62 -27.81
N VAL A 302 -0.02 -14.87 -27.25
CA VAL A 302 -0.46 -16.19 -26.79
C VAL A 302 -1.93 -16.42 -27.12
N PRO A 303 -2.31 -17.56 -27.69
CA PRO A 303 -3.69 -17.95 -27.87
C PRO A 303 -4.31 -18.33 -26.51
N ALA A 304 -5.52 -17.85 -26.23
CA ALA A 304 -6.23 -18.16 -25.01
C ALA A 304 -7.74 -18.10 -25.22
N ARG A 305 -8.48 -18.91 -24.48
CA ARG A 305 -9.93 -18.99 -24.53
C ARG A 305 -10.55 -18.14 -23.44
N MET A 306 -11.54 -17.32 -23.75
CA MET A 306 -12.28 -16.55 -22.76
C MET A 306 -13.05 -17.47 -21.81
N VAL A 307 -12.86 -17.27 -20.48
CA VAL A 307 -13.51 -18.06 -19.44
C VAL A 307 -14.42 -17.22 -18.55
N GLY A 308 -14.29 -15.90 -18.53
CA GLY A 308 -15.13 -15.05 -17.72
C GLY A 308 -14.94 -13.56 -17.97
N GLU A 309 -15.84 -12.77 -17.39
CA GLU A 309 -15.82 -11.31 -17.40
C GLU A 309 -16.26 -10.77 -16.05
N GLU A 310 -15.59 -9.74 -15.57
CA GLU A 310 -15.96 -8.95 -14.39
C GLU A 310 -16.14 -7.49 -14.80
N PHE A 311 -17.38 -7.00 -14.72
CA PHE A 311 -17.73 -5.62 -15.05
C PHE A 311 -17.78 -4.76 -13.79
N THR A 312 -16.98 -3.69 -13.77
CA THR A 312 -16.91 -2.76 -12.62
C THR A 312 -17.41 -1.34 -12.94
N GLY A 313 -18.20 -1.20 -14.00
CA GLY A 313 -18.75 0.07 -14.48
C GLY A 313 -17.89 0.72 -15.56
N ALA A 314 -16.84 1.45 -15.21
CA ALA A 314 -15.98 2.13 -16.20
C ALA A 314 -15.05 1.15 -16.93
N THR A 315 -14.65 0.06 -16.28
CA THR A 315 -13.75 -0.96 -16.83
C THR A 315 -14.37 -2.33 -16.75
N ALA A 316 -13.88 -3.24 -17.59
CA ALA A 316 -14.13 -4.68 -17.45
C ALA A 316 -12.80 -5.43 -17.46
N THR A 317 -12.72 -6.49 -16.67
CA THR A 317 -11.62 -7.44 -16.65
C THR A 317 -12.09 -8.73 -17.28
N ILE A 318 -11.42 -9.13 -18.36
CA ILE A 318 -11.72 -10.35 -19.11
C ILE A 318 -10.70 -11.41 -18.69
N TYR A 319 -11.19 -12.57 -18.31
CA TYR A 319 -10.39 -13.72 -17.90
C TYR A 319 -10.27 -14.71 -19.04
N PHE A 320 -9.06 -15.18 -19.27
CA PHE A 320 -8.72 -16.13 -20.32
C PHE A 320 -7.96 -17.31 -19.73
N GLU A 321 -8.03 -18.45 -20.38
CA GLU A 321 -7.28 -19.66 -20.07
C GLU A 321 -6.50 -20.11 -21.31
N THR A 322 -5.21 -20.33 -21.16
CA THR A 322 -4.36 -20.92 -22.21
C THR A 322 -4.57 -22.42 -22.32
N GLU A 323 -4.10 -23.06 -23.41
CA GLU A 323 -4.15 -24.52 -23.57
C GLU A 323 -3.39 -25.27 -22.45
N ALA A 324 -2.39 -24.65 -21.85
CA ALA A 324 -1.65 -25.21 -20.71
C ALA A 324 -2.34 -24.99 -19.35
N GLY A 325 -3.57 -24.42 -19.33
CA GLY A 325 -4.33 -24.15 -18.11
C GLY A 325 -3.85 -22.92 -17.33
N GLN A 326 -3.02 -22.06 -17.92
CA GLN A 326 -2.63 -20.80 -17.28
C GLN A 326 -3.74 -19.77 -17.46
N GLU A 327 -4.18 -19.20 -16.33
CA GLU A 327 -5.13 -18.09 -16.33
C GLU A 327 -4.41 -16.78 -16.65
N LEU A 328 -5.01 -16.00 -17.56
CA LEU A 328 -4.58 -14.66 -17.96
C LEU A 328 -5.76 -13.70 -17.85
N ARG A 329 -5.47 -12.42 -17.66
CA ARG A 329 -6.51 -11.40 -17.59
C ARG A 329 -6.12 -10.15 -18.37
N VAL A 330 -7.13 -9.49 -18.91
CA VAL A 330 -6.98 -8.22 -19.61
C VAL A 330 -8.01 -7.25 -19.08
N GLN A 331 -7.57 -6.10 -18.59
CA GLN A 331 -8.44 -5.03 -18.14
C GLN A 331 -8.46 -3.90 -19.16
N LYS A 332 -9.65 -3.48 -19.56
CA LYS A 332 -9.87 -2.39 -20.53
C LYS A 332 -11.04 -1.52 -20.10
N PRO A 333 -11.09 -0.25 -20.56
CA PRO A 333 -12.33 0.52 -20.56
C PRO A 333 -13.45 -0.27 -21.23
N HIS A 334 -14.63 -0.30 -20.62
CA HIS A 334 -15.75 -1.11 -21.15
C HIS A 334 -16.11 -0.74 -22.60
N GLN A 335 -16.03 0.54 -22.95
CA GLN A 335 -16.28 1.02 -24.31
C GLN A 335 -15.34 0.43 -25.37
N ASP A 336 -14.11 0.08 -25.01
CA ASP A 336 -13.09 -0.44 -25.93
C ASP A 336 -13.30 -1.95 -26.23
N LEU A 337 -14.22 -2.59 -25.52
CA LEU A 337 -14.52 -4.02 -25.63
C LEU A 337 -15.76 -4.32 -26.50
N ALA A 338 -16.60 -3.31 -26.79
CA ALA A 338 -17.90 -3.49 -27.43
C ALA A 338 -17.83 -4.18 -28.80
N ASP A 339 -16.80 -3.87 -29.59
CA ASP A 339 -16.65 -4.37 -30.95
C ASP A 339 -15.88 -5.69 -31.06
N LEU A 340 -15.36 -6.23 -29.93
CA LEU A 340 -14.53 -7.44 -29.95
C LEU A 340 -15.35 -8.75 -30.02
N GLY A 341 -16.67 -8.67 -29.91
CA GLY A 341 -17.54 -9.86 -29.94
C GLY A 341 -17.16 -10.90 -28.91
N LEU A 342 -16.85 -10.44 -27.67
CA LEU A 342 -16.44 -11.30 -26.56
C LEU A 342 -17.53 -12.29 -26.21
N ALA A 343 -17.16 -13.57 -26.09
CA ALA A 343 -18.06 -14.64 -25.67
C ALA A 343 -17.28 -15.72 -24.92
N ILE A 344 -17.84 -16.22 -23.84
CA ILE A 344 -17.25 -17.33 -23.09
C ILE A 344 -17.09 -18.55 -24.01
N GLY A 345 -15.91 -19.17 -23.95
CA GLY A 345 -15.54 -20.30 -24.79
C GLY A 345 -14.89 -19.92 -26.13
N ARG A 346 -14.97 -18.66 -26.58
CA ARG A 346 -14.32 -18.19 -27.81
C ARG A 346 -12.82 -17.99 -27.57
N SER A 347 -12.01 -18.33 -28.58
CA SER A 347 -10.56 -18.16 -28.55
C SER A 347 -10.16 -16.83 -29.16
N PHE A 348 -9.14 -16.22 -28.54
CA PHE A 348 -8.55 -14.94 -28.93
C PHE A 348 -7.01 -15.04 -28.88
N HIS A 349 -6.35 -14.07 -29.46
CA HIS A 349 -4.92 -13.83 -29.29
C HIS A 349 -4.71 -12.67 -28.33
N LEU A 350 -4.05 -12.94 -27.21
CA LEU A 350 -3.60 -11.91 -26.27
C LEU A 350 -2.20 -11.49 -26.64
N SER A 351 -1.96 -10.18 -26.77
CA SER A 351 -0.66 -9.67 -27.21
C SER A 351 -0.19 -8.45 -26.41
N TRP A 352 1.12 -8.25 -26.38
CA TRP A 352 1.76 -7.11 -25.73
C TRP A 352 3.12 -6.80 -26.37
N ALA A 353 3.58 -5.56 -26.26
CA ALA A 353 4.92 -5.19 -26.70
C ALA A 353 5.97 -5.73 -25.72
N PRO A 354 7.15 -6.17 -26.19
CA PRO A 354 8.24 -6.58 -25.28
C PRO A 354 8.58 -5.52 -24.24
N SER A 355 8.47 -4.25 -24.56
CA SER A 355 8.68 -3.12 -23.65
C SER A 355 7.65 -2.99 -22.52
N ASP A 356 6.49 -3.65 -22.64
CA ASP A 356 5.46 -3.68 -21.59
C ASP A 356 5.72 -4.80 -20.57
N GLY A 357 6.68 -5.67 -20.84
CA GLY A 357 7.12 -6.71 -19.93
C GLY A 357 8.12 -6.17 -18.89
N HIS A 358 8.09 -6.76 -17.70
CA HIS A 358 9.07 -6.51 -16.64
C HIS A 358 9.56 -7.85 -16.07
N LEU A 359 10.87 -8.02 -15.91
CA LEU A 359 11.46 -9.24 -15.35
C LEU A 359 11.51 -9.13 -13.82
N VAL A 360 11.00 -10.15 -13.14
CA VAL A 360 11.09 -10.29 -11.70
C VAL A 360 11.83 -11.55 -11.32
N ARG A 361 12.58 -11.52 -10.24
CA ARG A 361 13.25 -12.69 -9.67
C ARG A 361 12.26 -13.51 -8.83
N GLU A 362 12.48 -14.81 -8.83
CA GLU A 362 11.68 -15.75 -8.03
C GLU A 362 11.98 -15.65 -6.54
#